data_8eb22e308cfac07a0bc4b53eaef3fe2a
#
_entry.id   8eb22e308cfac07a0bc4b53eaef3fe2a
#
_cell.length_a   1.000
_cell.length_b   1.000
_cell.length_c   1.000
_cell.angle_alpha   90.00
_cell.angle_beta   90.00
_cell.angle_gamma   90.00
#
_symmetry.space_group_name_H-M   'P 1'
#
loop_
_entity.id
_entity.type
_entity.pdbx_description
1 polymer ?
#
loop_
_entity_poly.entity_id
_entity_poly.type
_entity_poly.pdbx_seq_one_letter_code
_entity_poly.pdbx_strand_id
1 'polypeptide(L)'
;MRANAPTASAPGADPHANMRVMSSAKSANFERSRRGVNLALIVTASLIIAYWIAWWSDRTLVASRRTASYYSFEEGFQLADAWLLATVLAATVQLSRRRPSAVLWLVAAGGAGLYLLGMDMFYDFGHATYGSGSGGVIELVIDILLAAASIGVLWWSWHYRSELLDDTAPGRRRPRA
;
A
#
# COMPACT_ATOMS: atom_id res chain seq x y z
N MET A 1 -72.89 8.97 10.71
CA MET A 1 -72.02 7.79 10.88
C MET A 1 -70.90 7.87 9.87
N ARG A 2 -69.68 8.19 10.29
CA ARG A 2 -68.47 8.18 9.44
C ARG A 2 -67.69 6.91 9.80
N ALA A 3 -67.53 6.00 8.84
CA ALA A 3 -66.73 4.80 8.99
C ALA A 3 -65.27 5.18 8.97
N ASN A 4 -64.51 4.86 10.04
CA ASN A 4 -63.07 4.96 10.11
C ASN A 4 -62.46 3.82 9.26
N ALA A 5 -61.77 4.18 8.18
CA ALA A 5 -60.94 3.24 7.44
C ALA A 5 -59.69 2.88 8.27
N PRO A 6 -59.29 1.60 8.34
CA PRO A 6 -58.08 1.22 9.02
C PRO A 6 -56.86 1.70 8.21
N THR A 7 -56.02 2.48 8.84
CA THR A 7 -54.67 2.83 8.32
C THR A 7 -53.82 1.54 8.24
N ALA A 8 -53.55 1.06 7.02
CA ALA A 8 -52.63 -0.01 6.81
C ALA A 8 -51.20 0.44 7.23
N SER A 9 -50.71 -0.14 8.32
CA SER A 9 -49.31 0.04 8.74
C SER A 9 -48.39 -0.49 7.64
N ALA A 10 -47.52 0.36 7.12
CA ALA A 10 -46.47 -0.06 6.19
C ALA A 10 -45.65 -1.20 6.82
N PRO A 11 -45.32 -2.28 6.06
CA PRO A 11 -44.52 -3.35 6.59
C PRO A 11 -43.18 -2.80 7.06
N GLY A 12 -42.90 -2.93 8.36
CA GLY A 12 -41.67 -2.46 8.98
C GLY A 12 -40.44 -3.09 8.29
N ALA A 13 -39.58 -2.26 7.75
CA ALA A 13 -38.32 -2.71 7.19
C ALA A 13 -37.55 -3.47 8.28
N ASP A 14 -37.21 -4.74 8.01
CA ASP A 14 -36.49 -5.59 8.94
C ASP A 14 -35.08 -4.98 9.20
N PRO A 15 -34.81 -4.47 10.42
CA PRO A 15 -33.52 -3.85 10.74
C PRO A 15 -32.34 -4.85 10.59
N HIS A 16 -32.60 -6.15 10.71
CA HIS A 16 -31.61 -7.20 10.50
C HIS A 16 -31.25 -7.39 9.03
N ALA A 17 -32.19 -7.18 8.09
CA ALA A 17 -31.92 -7.23 6.66
C ALA A 17 -30.99 -6.11 6.23
N ASN A 18 -31.22 -4.87 6.68
CA ASN A 18 -30.36 -3.72 6.40
C ASN A 18 -28.95 -3.93 6.96
N MET A 19 -28.82 -4.46 8.18
CA MET A 19 -27.52 -4.73 8.80
C MET A 19 -26.72 -5.79 8.02
N ARG A 20 -27.37 -6.81 7.47
CA ARG A 20 -26.73 -7.83 6.64
C ARG A 20 -26.24 -7.29 5.30
N VAL A 21 -27.02 -6.42 4.66
CA VAL A 21 -26.65 -5.78 3.38
C VAL A 21 -25.44 -4.87 3.57
N MET A 22 -25.42 -4.06 4.62
CA MET A 22 -24.28 -3.16 4.94
C MET A 22 -23.01 -3.94 5.26
N SER A 23 -23.11 -5.03 6.01
CA SER A 23 -21.97 -5.91 6.32
C SER A 23 -21.40 -6.59 5.07
N SER A 24 -22.25 -7.03 4.17
CA SER A 24 -21.84 -7.66 2.89
C SER A 24 -21.14 -6.66 1.97
N ALA A 25 -21.66 -5.43 1.86
CA ALA A 25 -21.05 -4.37 1.05
C ALA A 25 -19.67 -3.98 1.58
N LYS A 26 -19.51 -3.84 2.91
CA LYS A 26 -18.22 -3.52 3.55
C LYS A 26 -17.18 -4.62 3.27
N SER A 27 -17.56 -5.88 3.40
CA SER A 27 -16.67 -7.01 3.13
C SER A 27 -16.23 -7.06 1.66
N ALA A 28 -17.13 -6.78 0.71
CA ALA A 28 -16.80 -6.74 -0.72
C ALA A 28 -15.82 -5.60 -1.06
N ASN A 29 -16.02 -4.43 -0.45
CA ASN A 29 -15.10 -3.29 -0.63
C ASN A 29 -13.71 -3.58 -0.06
N PHE A 30 -13.62 -4.20 1.11
CA PHE A 30 -12.34 -4.62 1.70
C PHE A 30 -11.60 -5.61 0.77
N GLU A 31 -12.28 -6.64 0.26
CA GLU A 31 -11.66 -7.63 -0.62
C GLU A 31 -11.15 -7.02 -1.93
N ARG A 32 -11.90 -6.08 -2.52
CA ARG A 32 -11.46 -5.35 -3.71
C ARG A 32 -10.23 -4.51 -3.41
N SER A 33 -10.28 -3.74 -2.33
CA SER A 33 -9.18 -2.87 -1.89
C SER A 33 -7.92 -3.69 -1.55
N ARG A 34 -8.06 -4.83 -0.87
CA ARG A 34 -6.97 -5.75 -0.54
C ARG A 34 -6.24 -6.26 -1.78
N ARG A 35 -6.99 -6.62 -2.84
CA ARG A 35 -6.39 -7.04 -4.12
C ARG A 35 -5.64 -5.89 -4.77
N GLY A 36 -6.18 -4.66 -4.73
CA GLY A 36 -5.52 -3.47 -5.24
C GLY A 36 -4.21 -3.18 -4.52
N VAL A 37 -4.21 -3.21 -3.19
CA VAL A 37 -2.99 -3.03 -2.38
C VAL A 37 -1.96 -4.14 -2.66
N ASN A 38 -2.41 -5.39 -2.74
CA ASN A 38 -1.50 -6.49 -3.06
C ASN A 38 -0.85 -6.35 -4.44
N LEU A 39 -1.61 -5.92 -5.43
CA LEU A 39 -1.09 -5.61 -6.77
C LEU A 39 -0.06 -4.46 -6.71
N ALA A 40 -0.37 -3.39 -5.98
CA ALA A 40 0.56 -2.27 -5.82
C ALA A 40 1.88 -2.71 -5.18
N LEU A 41 1.83 -3.56 -4.13
CA LEU A 41 3.03 -4.13 -3.51
C LEU A 41 3.85 -4.98 -4.50
N ILE A 42 3.21 -5.81 -5.31
CA ILE A 42 3.87 -6.62 -6.35
C ILE A 42 4.55 -5.70 -7.38
N VAL A 43 3.86 -4.67 -7.84
CA VAL A 43 4.43 -3.69 -8.79
C VAL A 43 5.63 -2.98 -8.17
N THR A 44 5.52 -2.51 -6.92
CA THR A 44 6.63 -1.88 -6.20
C THR A 44 7.84 -2.82 -6.10
N ALA A 45 7.63 -4.07 -5.67
CA ALA A 45 8.73 -5.06 -5.62
C ALA A 45 9.38 -5.28 -6.98
N SER A 46 8.56 -5.38 -8.04
CA SER A 46 9.07 -5.57 -9.41
C SER A 46 9.89 -4.37 -9.89
N LEU A 47 9.46 -3.14 -9.57
CA LEU A 47 10.19 -1.92 -9.92
C LEU A 47 11.54 -1.84 -9.21
N ILE A 48 11.60 -2.14 -7.90
CA ILE A 48 12.86 -2.18 -7.14
C ILE A 48 13.82 -3.20 -7.74
N ILE A 49 13.35 -4.41 -8.04
CA ILE A 49 14.16 -5.46 -8.65
C ILE A 49 14.66 -5.02 -10.03
N ALA A 50 13.76 -4.47 -10.88
CA ALA A 50 14.11 -4.01 -12.22
C ALA A 50 15.15 -2.87 -12.18
N TYR A 51 14.99 -1.93 -11.25
CA TYR A 51 15.93 -0.83 -11.02
C TYR A 51 17.33 -1.38 -10.71
N TRP A 52 17.46 -2.30 -9.76
CA TRP A 52 18.76 -2.85 -9.39
C TRP A 52 19.37 -3.76 -10.46
N ILE A 53 18.56 -4.50 -11.22
CA ILE A 53 19.05 -5.23 -12.40
C ILE A 53 19.63 -4.25 -13.42
N ALA A 54 18.93 -3.15 -13.72
CA ALA A 54 19.41 -2.13 -14.63
C ALA A 54 20.68 -1.45 -14.11
N TRP A 55 20.74 -1.10 -12.82
CA TRP A 55 21.90 -0.50 -12.17
C TRP A 55 23.16 -1.36 -12.30
N TRP A 56 23.04 -2.66 -12.04
CA TRP A 56 24.18 -3.58 -12.14
C TRP A 56 24.54 -3.95 -13.57
N SER A 57 23.62 -3.82 -14.52
CA SER A 57 23.87 -4.07 -15.94
C SER A 57 24.52 -2.86 -16.61
N ASP A 58 23.91 -1.70 -16.49
CA ASP A 58 24.41 -0.41 -16.95
C ASP A 58 23.75 0.73 -16.15
N ARG A 59 24.48 1.22 -15.15
CA ARG A 59 23.99 2.30 -14.28
C ARG A 59 23.65 3.59 -15.04
N THR A 60 24.16 3.77 -16.27
CA THR A 60 23.84 4.98 -17.06
C THR A 60 22.41 5.01 -17.55
N LEU A 61 21.70 3.88 -17.53
CA LEU A 61 20.29 3.77 -17.92
C LEU A 61 19.33 4.33 -16.87
N VAL A 62 19.72 4.24 -15.60
CA VAL A 62 18.84 4.60 -14.47
C VAL A 62 19.38 5.75 -13.63
N ALA A 63 20.65 6.12 -13.74
CA ALA A 63 21.26 7.21 -13.00
C ALA A 63 20.76 8.57 -13.49
N SER A 64 20.17 9.35 -12.62
CA SER A 64 19.72 10.73 -12.90
C SER A 64 20.87 11.69 -13.07
N ARG A 65 22.03 11.38 -12.46
CA ARG A 65 23.28 12.13 -12.57
C ARG A 65 24.46 11.20 -12.80
N ARG A 66 25.48 11.70 -13.57
CA ARG A 66 26.68 10.92 -13.89
C ARG A 66 27.90 11.45 -13.15
N THR A 67 27.80 11.62 -11.83
CA THR A 67 28.89 12.09 -10.97
C THR A 67 29.32 10.98 -10.01
N ALA A 68 30.58 10.97 -9.63
CA ALA A 68 31.09 9.99 -8.67
C ALA A 68 30.38 10.06 -7.32
N SER A 69 30.06 11.28 -6.86
CA SER A 69 29.31 11.48 -5.62
C SER A 69 27.90 10.90 -5.66
N TYR A 70 27.20 11.02 -6.81
CA TYR A 70 25.89 10.43 -6.99
C TYR A 70 25.97 8.91 -6.95
N TYR A 71 26.91 8.31 -7.68
CA TYR A 71 27.08 6.86 -7.65
C TYR A 71 27.41 6.31 -6.26
N SER A 72 28.28 7.00 -5.51
CA SER A 72 28.61 6.58 -4.13
C SER A 72 27.40 6.72 -3.19
N PHE A 73 26.55 7.72 -3.41
CA PHE A 73 25.30 7.89 -2.67
C PHE A 73 24.33 6.74 -2.96
N GLU A 74 24.05 6.46 -4.24
CA GLU A 74 23.19 5.36 -4.67
C GLU A 74 23.66 4.00 -4.16
N GLU A 75 24.97 3.72 -4.22
CA GLU A 75 25.54 2.49 -3.68
C GLU A 75 25.28 2.32 -2.18
N GLY A 76 25.13 3.39 -1.42
CA GLY A 76 24.73 3.37 -0.02
C GLY A 76 23.27 2.96 0.20
N PHE A 77 22.40 3.14 -0.78
CA PHE A 77 20.98 2.81 -0.69
C PHE A 77 20.66 1.33 -0.86
N GLN A 78 21.56 0.54 -1.42
CA GLN A 78 21.32 -0.88 -1.73
C GLN A 78 20.79 -1.68 -0.54
N LEU A 79 21.31 -1.45 0.67
CA LEU A 79 20.86 -2.15 1.87
C LEU A 79 19.47 -1.68 2.30
N ALA A 80 19.20 -0.38 2.18
CA ALA A 80 17.91 0.19 2.53
C ALA A 80 16.82 -0.26 1.56
N ASP A 81 17.11 -0.29 0.27
CA ASP A 81 16.22 -0.83 -0.75
C ASP A 81 15.99 -2.34 -0.61
N ALA A 82 17.04 -3.09 -0.26
CA ALA A 82 16.89 -4.52 0.04
C ALA A 82 15.97 -4.75 1.24
N TRP A 83 16.04 -3.88 2.26
CA TRP A 83 15.12 -3.91 3.40
C TRP A 83 13.70 -3.55 2.99
N LEU A 84 13.50 -2.49 2.19
CA LEU A 84 12.20 -2.14 1.63
C LEU A 84 11.62 -3.28 0.83
N LEU A 85 12.41 -3.87 -0.08
CA LEU A 85 11.99 -5.02 -0.88
C LEU A 85 11.58 -6.21 0.00
N ALA A 86 12.38 -6.55 1.01
CA ALA A 86 12.08 -7.66 1.93
C ALA A 86 10.75 -7.45 2.67
N THR A 87 10.51 -6.22 3.17
CA THR A 87 9.25 -5.88 3.87
C THR A 87 8.06 -5.87 2.94
N VAL A 88 8.19 -5.36 1.72
CA VAL A 88 7.15 -5.39 0.67
C VAL A 88 6.79 -6.82 0.27
N LEU A 89 7.79 -7.68 0.05
CA LEU A 89 7.56 -9.10 -0.27
C LEU A 89 6.88 -9.84 0.88
N ALA A 90 7.33 -9.61 2.12
CA ALA A 90 6.70 -10.19 3.29
C ALA A 90 5.25 -9.72 3.44
N ALA A 91 4.97 -8.42 3.26
CA ALA A 91 3.62 -7.86 3.27
C ALA A 91 2.74 -8.52 2.20
N THR A 92 3.24 -8.64 0.96
CA THR A 92 2.55 -9.29 -0.17
C THR A 92 2.16 -10.74 0.17
N VAL A 93 3.11 -11.52 0.69
CA VAL A 93 2.87 -12.93 1.05
C VAL A 93 1.86 -13.04 2.20
N GLN A 94 2.02 -12.24 3.26
CA GLN A 94 1.12 -12.32 4.42
C GLN A 94 -0.30 -11.83 4.08
N LEU A 95 -0.40 -10.77 3.27
CA LEU A 95 -1.68 -10.24 2.80
C LEU A 95 -2.41 -11.22 1.87
N SER A 96 -1.67 -11.90 0.97
CA SER A 96 -2.21 -12.94 0.09
C SER A 96 -2.72 -14.14 0.90
N ARG A 97 -2.00 -14.50 1.96
CA ARG A 97 -2.33 -15.63 2.84
C ARG A 97 -3.36 -15.28 3.92
N ARG A 98 -3.87 -14.06 3.93
CA ARG A 98 -4.84 -13.56 4.92
C ARG A 98 -4.35 -13.73 6.36
N ARG A 99 -3.09 -13.47 6.62
CA ARG A 99 -2.52 -13.61 7.97
C ARG A 99 -2.54 -12.28 8.72
N PRO A 100 -2.80 -12.24 10.04
CA PRO A 100 -2.82 -11.01 10.81
C PRO A 100 -1.48 -10.29 10.83
N SER A 101 -0.39 -11.04 10.68
CA SER A 101 0.96 -10.48 10.54
C SER A 101 1.13 -9.57 9.31
N ALA A 102 0.17 -9.57 8.36
CA ALA A 102 0.15 -8.63 7.24
C ALA A 102 0.21 -7.18 7.71
N VAL A 103 -0.49 -6.83 8.81
CA VAL A 103 -0.47 -5.47 9.37
C VAL A 103 0.95 -5.03 9.73
N LEU A 104 1.70 -5.89 10.41
CA LEU A 104 3.10 -5.61 10.80
C LEU A 104 3.97 -5.32 9.57
N TRP A 105 3.88 -6.17 8.57
CA TRP A 105 4.71 -6.04 7.36
C TRP A 105 4.31 -4.88 6.48
N LEU A 106 3.02 -4.53 6.41
CA LEU A 106 2.53 -3.33 5.72
C LEU A 106 3.05 -2.05 6.39
N VAL A 107 3.01 -1.99 7.73
CA VAL A 107 3.55 -0.86 8.48
C VAL A 107 5.07 -0.77 8.31
N ALA A 108 5.77 -1.91 8.35
CA ALA A 108 7.22 -1.94 8.12
C ALA A 108 7.58 -1.46 6.71
N ALA A 109 6.86 -1.91 5.67
CA ALA A 109 7.07 -1.49 4.29
C ALA A 109 6.80 0.01 4.09
N GLY A 110 5.67 0.52 4.62
CA GLY A 110 5.37 1.95 4.56
C GLY A 110 6.38 2.81 5.32
N GLY A 111 6.83 2.36 6.49
CA GLY A 111 7.86 3.05 7.27
C GLY A 111 9.24 3.05 6.57
N ALA A 112 9.64 1.92 5.98
CA ALA A 112 10.86 1.82 5.20
C ALA A 112 10.82 2.75 3.97
N GLY A 113 9.68 2.79 3.25
CA GLY A 113 9.52 3.70 2.12
C GLY A 113 9.57 5.17 2.50
N LEU A 114 8.96 5.59 3.63
CA LEU A 114 9.08 6.97 4.12
C LEU A 114 10.50 7.31 4.56
N TYR A 115 11.22 6.36 5.13
CA TYR A 115 12.63 6.58 5.50
C TYR A 115 13.49 6.81 4.25
N LEU A 116 13.34 5.96 3.22
CA LEU A 116 14.05 6.11 1.96
C LEU A 116 13.72 7.45 1.28
N LEU A 117 12.43 7.78 1.18
CA LEU A 117 11.98 9.07 0.67
C LEU A 117 12.65 10.24 1.39
N GLY A 118 12.70 10.19 2.73
CA GLY A 118 13.35 11.25 3.51
C GLY A 118 14.85 11.40 3.20
N MET A 119 15.54 10.30 3.01
CA MET A 119 16.96 10.28 2.63
C MET A 119 17.17 10.85 1.22
N ASP A 120 16.34 10.41 0.25
CA ASP A 120 16.38 10.86 -1.14
C ASP A 120 16.12 12.36 -1.27
N MET A 121 15.02 12.82 -0.70
CA MET A 121 14.68 14.25 -0.66
C MET A 121 15.79 15.09 -0.01
N PHE A 122 16.38 14.62 1.09
CA PHE A 122 17.45 15.35 1.76
C PHE A 122 18.70 15.50 0.87
N TYR A 123 19.04 14.43 0.15
CA TYR A 123 20.14 14.47 -0.83
C TYR A 123 19.81 15.41 -1.99
N ASP A 124 18.63 15.28 -2.56
CA ASP A 124 18.22 16.02 -3.76
C ASP A 124 18.09 17.52 -3.53
N PHE A 125 17.57 17.93 -2.37
CA PHE A 125 17.56 19.33 -1.96
C PHE A 125 18.98 19.86 -1.76
N GLY A 126 19.86 19.08 -1.10
CA GLY A 126 21.24 19.48 -0.86
C GLY A 126 22.08 19.64 -2.13
N HIS A 127 21.73 18.92 -3.19
CA HIS A 127 22.47 18.91 -4.46
C HIS A 127 21.72 19.58 -5.62
N ALA A 128 20.59 20.23 -5.35
CA ALA A 128 19.72 20.89 -6.34
C ALA A 128 19.36 19.95 -7.53
N THR A 129 19.11 18.66 -7.24
CA THR A 129 18.87 17.62 -8.26
C THR A 129 17.60 17.93 -9.05
N TYR A 130 16.53 18.35 -8.38
CA TYR A 130 15.25 18.68 -9.03
C TYR A 130 15.36 19.78 -10.10
N GLY A 131 16.39 20.64 -10.04
CA GLY A 131 16.68 21.64 -11.07
C GLY A 131 17.53 21.13 -12.24
N SER A 132 17.95 19.87 -12.26
CA SER A 132 18.93 19.33 -13.22
C SER A 132 18.33 18.85 -14.56
N GLY A 133 17.20 19.40 -14.99
CA GLY A 133 16.55 19.06 -16.26
C GLY A 133 15.71 17.77 -16.16
N SER A 134 15.75 16.92 -17.21
CA SER A 134 14.92 15.70 -17.26
C SER A 134 15.20 14.69 -16.15
N GLY A 135 16.45 14.57 -15.71
CA GLY A 135 16.82 13.71 -14.58
C GLY A 135 16.13 14.14 -13.29
N GLY A 136 16.17 15.43 -12.97
CA GLY A 136 15.52 15.96 -11.77
C GLY A 136 13.99 15.81 -11.79
N VAL A 137 13.35 15.86 -12.96
CA VAL A 137 11.92 15.60 -13.09
C VAL A 137 11.61 14.12 -12.79
N ILE A 138 12.46 13.20 -13.25
CA ILE A 138 12.31 11.76 -12.98
C ILE A 138 12.42 11.50 -11.49
N GLU A 139 13.44 12.06 -10.80
CA GLU A 139 13.59 11.92 -9.35
C GLU A 139 12.36 12.46 -8.60
N LEU A 140 11.89 13.64 -8.94
CA LEU A 140 10.68 14.19 -8.31
C LEU A 140 9.46 13.27 -8.49
N VAL A 141 9.30 12.64 -9.66
CA VAL A 141 8.20 11.70 -9.90
C VAL A 141 8.37 10.44 -9.06
N ILE A 142 9.59 9.92 -8.93
CA ILE A 142 9.89 8.75 -8.09
C ILE A 142 9.55 9.06 -6.63
N ASP A 143 9.97 10.21 -6.10
CA ASP A 143 9.70 10.65 -4.75
C ASP A 143 8.20 10.79 -4.47
N ILE A 144 7.46 11.41 -5.39
CA ILE A 144 6.00 11.54 -5.27
C ILE A 144 5.32 10.17 -5.24
N LEU A 145 5.74 9.25 -6.10
CA LEU A 145 5.18 7.90 -6.15
C LEU A 145 5.53 7.11 -4.88
N LEU A 146 6.76 7.22 -4.39
CA LEU A 146 7.21 6.58 -3.16
C LEU A 146 6.45 7.14 -1.94
N ALA A 147 6.27 8.46 -1.87
CA ALA A 147 5.46 9.12 -0.84
C ALA A 147 4.02 8.61 -0.86
N ALA A 148 3.37 8.64 -2.03
CA ALA A 148 1.98 8.24 -2.20
C ALA A 148 1.78 6.75 -1.84
N ALA A 149 2.68 5.87 -2.28
CA ALA A 149 2.63 4.44 -1.98
C ALA A 149 2.82 4.17 -0.49
N SER A 150 3.82 4.81 0.14
CA SER A 150 4.15 4.62 1.56
C SER A 150 3.04 5.14 2.47
N ILE A 151 2.58 6.37 2.26
CA ILE A 151 1.46 6.95 3.02
C ILE A 151 0.18 6.15 2.77
N GLY A 152 -0.08 5.80 1.51
CA GLY A 152 -1.26 5.03 1.13
C GLY A 152 -1.32 3.66 1.82
N VAL A 153 -0.22 2.93 1.87
CA VAL A 153 -0.16 1.62 2.53
C VAL A 153 -0.30 1.74 4.05
N LEU A 154 0.29 2.76 4.68
CA LEU A 154 0.14 3.04 6.10
C LEU A 154 -1.30 3.40 6.45
N TRP A 155 -1.89 4.33 5.70
CA TRP A 155 -3.28 4.73 5.90
C TRP A 155 -4.24 3.56 5.69
N TRP A 156 -4.04 2.79 4.63
CA TRP A 156 -4.88 1.63 4.33
C TRP A 156 -4.78 0.56 5.42
N SER A 157 -3.58 0.23 5.88
CA SER A 157 -3.37 -0.76 6.94
C SER A 157 -4.00 -0.32 8.26
N TRP A 158 -3.95 0.98 8.58
CA TRP A 158 -4.61 1.54 9.76
C TRP A 158 -6.13 1.54 9.62
N HIS A 159 -6.65 1.91 8.45
CA HIS A 159 -8.09 1.96 8.18
C HIS A 159 -8.74 0.57 8.26
N TYR A 160 -8.08 -0.44 7.73
CA TYR A 160 -8.57 -1.82 7.69
C TYR A 160 -7.95 -2.74 8.74
N ARG A 161 -7.38 -2.18 9.81
CA ARG A 161 -6.68 -2.97 10.84
C ARG A 161 -7.57 -4.01 11.53
N SER A 162 -8.84 -3.67 11.76
CA SER A 162 -9.80 -4.60 12.37
C SER A 162 -10.09 -5.79 11.44
N GLU A 163 -10.34 -5.52 10.17
CA GLU A 163 -10.59 -6.55 9.17
C GLU A 163 -9.38 -7.46 8.97
N LEU A 164 -8.18 -6.88 8.96
CA LEU A 164 -6.93 -7.63 8.81
C LEU A 164 -6.63 -8.51 10.02
N LEU A 165 -7.00 -8.10 11.23
CA LEU A 165 -6.78 -8.86 12.45
C LEU A 165 -7.88 -9.90 12.69
N ASP A 166 -9.15 -9.59 12.33
CA ASP A 166 -10.31 -10.47 12.54
C ASP A 166 -10.39 -11.63 11.54
N ASP A 167 -9.80 -11.51 10.35
CA ASP A 167 -9.86 -12.53 9.27
C ASP A 167 -9.23 -13.88 9.71
N THR A 168 -8.61 -13.90 10.87
CA THR A 168 -7.87 -15.05 11.42
C THR A 168 -8.40 -15.59 12.75
N ALA A 169 -9.49 -15.05 13.31
CA ALA A 169 -10.05 -15.59 14.54
C ALA A 169 -10.43 -17.07 14.35
N PRO A 170 -9.72 -18.02 14.98
CA PRO A 170 -10.03 -19.44 14.86
C PRO A 170 -11.40 -19.69 15.47
N GLY A 171 -12.44 -19.84 14.65
CA GLY A 171 -13.79 -20.12 15.14
C GLY A 171 -14.93 -19.53 14.31
N ARG A 172 -14.70 -18.48 13.50
CA ARG A 172 -15.73 -18.00 12.57
C ARG A 172 -15.73 -18.75 11.23
N ARG A 173 -15.76 -20.09 11.28
CA ARG A 173 -16.28 -20.83 10.13
C ARG A 173 -17.73 -20.41 9.98
N ARG A 174 -18.04 -19.61 8.93
CA ARG A 174 -19.42 -19.38 8.53
C ARG A 174 -20.08 -20.75 8.41
N PRO A 175 -21.26 -20.97 9.04
CA PRO A 175 -22.03 -22.18 8.77
C PRO A 175 -22.20 -22.25 7.26
N ARG A 176 -21.80 -23.37 6.65
CA ARG A 176 -22.16 -23.68 5.26
C ARG A 176 -23.68 -23.85 5.27
N ALA A 177 -24.40 -22.90 4.70
CA ALA A 177 -25.81 -23.03 4.36
C ALA A 177 -25.94 -23.94 3.15
#